data_b641f774f3b7394f0f2f26bd1123785e
#
_entry.id   b641f774f3b7394f0f2f26bd1123785e
#
_cell.length_a   1.000
_cell.length_b   1.000
_cell.length_c   1.000
_cell.angle_alpha   90.00
_cell.angle_beta   90.00
_cell.angle_gamma   90.00
#
_symmetry.space_group_name_H-M   'P 1'
#
loop_
_entity.id
_entity.type
_entity.pdbx_description
1 polymer ?
#
loop_
_entity_poly.entity_id
_entity_poly.type
_entity_poly.pdbx_seq_one_letter_code
_entity_poly.pdbx_strand_id
1 'polypeptide(L)'
;MNHKVKGVQELYASAEQLYKDGATGGESSADGIIKNLVQGIENLKQNWKGMDAGLRIQEVINVHNSMIVVRNNLASLASESSKIAVNYRQIQMANGVRADELHIINFEPKQKLDEYTDTADTIDINPEALVGKQFIDNANGALDGFESFVRSKHSEIMSNWLAGPGRNEAESAFDSYMSNIKKYKETLSEVSNNITSALQNYDF
;
A
#
# COMPACT_ATOMS: atom_id res chain seq x y z
N MET A 1 -2.78 30.92 -5.25
CA MET A 1 -1.63 30.86 -4.31
C MET A 1 -0.56 29.97 -4.99
N ASN A 2 0.69 30.42 -5.07
CA ASN A 2 1.73 29.66 -5.74
C ASN A 2 2.36 28.66 -4.78
N HIS A 3 2.82 27.51 -5.31
CA HIS A 3 3.63 26.57 -4.52
C HIS A 3 4.95 27.23 -4.07
N LYS A 4 5.46 26.81 -2.90
CA LYS A 4 6.77 27.18 -2.40
C LYS A 4 7.59 25.91 -2.22
N VAL A 5 8.71 25.80 -2.92
CA VAL A 5 9.61 24.65 -2.92
C VAL A 5 10.98 25.06 -2.44
N LYS A 6 11.59 24.26 -1.54
CA LYS A 6 12.94 24.48 -1.02
C LYS A 6 13.99 23.87 -1.93
N GLY A 7 13.82 22.60 -2.33
CA GLY A 7 14.74 21.87 -3.20
C GLY A 7 13.95 21.13 -4.28
N VAL A 8 14.15 21.53 -5.55
CA VAL A 8 13.43 20.95 -6.70
C VAL A 8 13.88 19.51 -6.96
N GLN A 9 15.20 19.29 -6.93
CA GLN A 9 15.77 17.96 -7.17
C GLN A 9 15.44 16.99 -6.05
N GLU A 10 15.52 17.44 -4.81
CA GLU A 10 15.20 16.65 -3.62
C GLU A 10 13.71 16.29 -3.58
N LEU A 11 12.83 17.23 -3.91
CA LEU A 11 11.40 16.97 -4.01
C LEU A 11 11.11 15.90 -5.06
N TYR A 12 11.72 16.02 -6.25
CA TYR A 12 11.55 15.06 -7.32
C TYR A 12 12.09 13.67 -6.95
N ALA A 13 13.31 13.60 -6.42
CA ALA A 13 13.92 12.33 -6.02
C ALA A 13 13.12 11.60 -4.94
N SER A 14 12.61 12.32 -3.94
CA SER A 14 11.77 11.71 -2.90
C SER A 14 10.43 11.25 -3.45
N ALA A 15 9.82 11.99 -4.39
CA ALA A 15 8.60 11.57 -5.09
C ALA A 15 8.85 10.31 -5.94
N GLU A 16 9.95 10.25 -6.68
CA GLU A 16 10.31 9.09 -7.49
C GLU A 16 10.55 7.85 -6.64
N GLN A 17 11.26 7.97 -5.51
CA GLN A 17 11.49 6.86 -4.59
C GLN A 17 10.19 6.42 -3.90
N LEU A 18 9.32 7.36 -3.49
CA LEU A 18 8.00 7.02 -2.94
C LEU A 18 7.18 6.18 -3.93
N TYR A 19 7.22 6.55 -5.21
CA TYR A 19 6.52 5.80 -6.25
C TYR A 19 7.16 4.43 -6.51
N LYS A 20 8.47 4.40 -6.82
CA LYS A 20 9.17 3.17 -7.22
C LYS A 20 9.29 2.14 -6.11
N ASP A 21 9.61 2.58 -4.89
CA ASP A 21 9.93 1.68 -3.79
C ASP A 21 8.81 1.62 -2.74
N GLY A 22 7.98 2.66 -2.63
CA GLY A 22 6.85 2.70 -1.71
C GLY A 22 5.56 2.15 -2.33
N ALA A 23 5.17 2.64 -3.51
CA ALA A 23 3.91 2.24 -4.14
C ALA A 23 4.05 0.98 -5.00
N THR A 24 5.07 0.88 -5.88
CA THR A 24 5.10 -0.09 -6.99
C THR A 24 6.28 -1.06 -7.01
N GLY A 25 7.27 -0.91 -6.16
CA GLY A 25 8.51 -1.69 -6.16
C GLY A 25 8.36 -3.10 -5.59
N GLY A 26 9.48 -3.67 -5.09
CA GLY A 26 9.57 -5.04 -4.62
C GLY A 26 8.60 -5.47 -3.50
N GLU A 27 8.95 -6.53 -2.80
CA GLU A 27 8.06 -7.20 -1.81
C GLU A 27 7.61 -6.31 -0.65
N SER A 28 8.40 -5.31 -0.27
CA SER A 28 8.09 -4.35 0.81
C SER A 28 7.33 -3.11 0.34
N SER A 29 6.97 -3.01 -0.94
CA SER A 29 6.10 -1.95 -1.46
C SER A 29 4.62 -2.27 -1.24
N ALA A 30 3.75 -1.26 -1.43
CA ALA A 30 2.30 -1.50 -1.41
C ALA A 30 1.89 -2.57 -2.43
N ASP A 31 2.42 -2.54 -3.65
CA ASP A 31 2.13 -3.54 -4.68
C ASP A 31 2.61 -4.95 -4.30
N GLY A 32 3.76 -5.08 -3.64
CA GLY A 32 4.26 -6.36 -3.12
C GLY A 32 3.36 -6.94 -2.02
N ILE A 33 2.94 -6.11 -1.08
CA ILE A 33 2.00 -6.49 -0.02
C ILE A 33 0.65 -6.90 -0.62
N ILE A 34 0.10 -6.10 -1.53
CA ILE A 34 -1.16 -6.38 -2.24
C ILE A 34 -1.09 -7.71 -2.98
N LYS A 35 0.01 -7.99 -3.67
CA LYS A 35 0.22 -9.26 -4.39
C LYS A 35 0.17 -10.45 -3.45
N ASN A 36 0.87 -10.39 -2.31
CA ASN A 36 0.82 -11.45 -1.31
C ASN A 36 -0.61 -11.66 -0.76
N LEU A 37 -1.34 -10.57 -0.47
CA LEU A 37 -2.72 -10.67 0.01
C LEU A 37 -3.64 -11.34 -1.04
N VAL A 38 -3.53 -10.98 -2.32
CA VAL A 38 -4.30 -11.63 -3.41
C VAL A 38 -4.01 -13.12 -3.47
N GLN A 39 -2.73 -13.51 -3.46
CA GLN A 39 -2.35 -14.92 -3.51
C GLN A 39 -2.86 -15.69 -2.27
N GLY A 40 -2.81 -15.08 -1.09
CA GLY A 40 -3.38 -15.64 0.13
C GLY A 40 -4.90 -15.82 0.02
N ILE A 41 -5.62 -14.80 -0.41
CA ILE A 41 -7.08 -14.83 -0.60
C ILE A 41 -7.48 -15.93 -1.60
N GLU A 42 -6.82 -16.01 -2.75
CA GLU A 42 -7.12 -17.01 -3.79
C GLU A 42 -6.89 -18.44 -3.29
N ASN A 43 -5.78 -18.67 -2.59
CA ASN A 43 -5.51 -19.98 -2.00
C ASN A 43 -6.55 -20.35 -0.93
N LEU A 44 -6.87 -19.43 -0.02
CA LEU A 44 -7.85 -19.69 1.05
C LEU A 44 -9.25 -19.97 0.49
N LYS A 45 -9.69 -19.24 -0.53
CA LYS A 45 -10.97 -19.50 -1.21
C LYS A 45 -11.08 -20.93 -1.79
N GLN A 46 -9.97 -21.53 -2.15
CA GLN A 46 -9.91 -22.89 -2.67
C GLN A 46 -9.86 -23.95 -1.57
N ASN A 47 -9.15 -23.67 -0.49
CA ASN A 47 -8.71 -24.65 0.50
C ASN A 47 -9.38 -24.52 1.88
N TRP A 48 -10.26 -23.52 2.07
CA TRP A 48 -11.00 -23.32 3.32
C TRP A 48 -12.43 -22.89 3.00
N LYS A 49 -13.40 -23.65 3.48
CA LYS A 49 -14.83 -23.46 3.20
C LYS A 49 -15.64 -23.37 4.50
N GLY A 50 -16.79 -22.71 4.40
CA GLY A 50 -17.73 -22.50 5.49
C GLY A 50 -17.85 -21.05 5.95
N MET A 51 -18.82 -20.77 6.80
CA MET A 51 -19.11 -19.40 7.25
C MET A 51 -17.91 -18.73 7.95
N ASP A 52 -17.17 -19.46 8.78
CA ASP A 52 -15.97 -18.90 9.44
C ASP A 52 -14.88 -18.56 8.41
N ALA A 53 -14.63 -19.45 7.46
CA ALA A 53 -13.72 -19.19 6.34
C ALA A 53 -14.15 -17.94 5.56
N GLY A 54 -15.42 -17.79 5.25
CA GLY A 54 -15.98 -16.63 4.57
C GLY A 54 -15.68 -15.33 5.31
N LEU A 55 -15.90 -15.30 6.63
CA LEU A 55 -15.60 -14.13 7.47
C LEU A 55 -14.11 -13.79 7.47
N ARG A 56 -13.23 -14.78 7.66
CA ARG A 56 -11.78 -14.57 7.72
C ARG A 56 -11.19 -14.13 6.37
N ILE A 57 -11.65 -14.72 5.28
CA ILE A 57 -11.25 -14.31 3.93
C ILE A 57 -11.72 -12.87 3.65
N GLN A 58 -12.94 -12.50 4.07
CA GLN A 58 -13.44 -11.14 3.93
C GLN A 58 -12.59 -10.13 4.74
N GLU A 59 -12.11 -10.48 5.92
CA GLU A 59 -11.18 -9.64 6.69
C GLU A 59 -9.88 -9.38 5.92
N VAL A 60 -9.31 -10.39 5.27
CA VAL A 60 -8.12 -10.21 4.40
C VAL A 60 -8.44 -9.33 3.19
N ILE A 61 -9.61 -9.51 2.57
CA ILE A 61 -10.08 -8.66 1.46
C ILE A 61 -10.19 -7.20 1.91
N ASN A 62 -10.69 -6.95 3.12
CA ASN A 62 -10.79 -5.59 3.66
C ASN A 62 -9.41 -4.95 3.84
N VAL A 63 -8.42 -5.69 4.34
CA VAL A 63 -7.02 -5.22 4.41
C VAL A 63 -6.46 -4.97 3.01
N HIS A 64 -6.66 -5.90 2.08
CA HIS A 64 -6.26 -5.73 0.68
C HIS A 64 -6.84 -4.43 0.08
N ASN A 65 -8.15 -4.23 0.21
CA ASN A 65 -8.83 -3.07 -0.35
C ASN A 65 -8.37 -1.75 0.30
N SER A 66 -8.03 -1.79 1.57
CA SER A 66 -7.42 -0.66 2.26
C SER A 66 -5.99 -0.38 1.75
N MET A 67 -5.20 -1.41 1.49
CA MET A 67 -3.87 -1.25 0.88
C MET A 67 -3.93 -0.74 -0.57
N ILE A 68 -4.98 -1.05 -1.34
CA ILE A 68 -5.24 -0.43 -2.65
C ILE A 68 -5.41 1.09 -2.49
N VAL A 69 -6.17 1.54 -1.49
CA VAL A 69 -6.34 2.98 -1.21
C VAL A 69 -5.00 3.61 -0.84
N VAL A 70 -4.24 3.00 0.06
CA VAL A 70 -2.89 3.47 0.45
C VAL A 70 -1.99 3.59 -0.79
N ARG A 71 -1.90 2.55 -1.58
CA ARG A 71 -1.08 2.50 -2.82
C ARG A 71 -1.44 3.63 -3.80
N ASN A 72 -2.73 3.80 -4.06
CA ASN A 72 -3.20 4.81 -5.01
C ASN A 72 -2.93 6.23 -4.48
N ASN A 73 -3.08 6.45 -3.17
CA ASN A 73 -2.77 7.74 -2.56
C ASN A 73 -1.26 8.05 -2.57
N LEU A 74 -0.39 7.07 -2.32
CA LEU A 74 1.07 7.25 -2.43
C LEU A 74 1.47 7.60 -3.88
N ALA A 75 0.92 6.89 -4.86
CA ALA A 75 1.17 7.17 -6.27
C ALA A 75 0.67 8.57 -6.68
N SER A 76 -0.49 8.99 -6.18
CA SER A 76 -1.04 10.33 -6.40
C SER A 76 -0.15 11.41 -5.79
N LEU A 77 0.32 11.23 -4.56
CA LEU A 77 1.23 12.16 -3.91
C LEU A 77 2.55 12.30 -4.67
N ALA A 78 3.11 11.17 -5.12
CA ALA A 78 4.33 11.17 -5.93
C ALA A 78 4.13 11.89 -7.27
N SER A 79 3.00 11.63 -7.94
CA SER A 79 2.64 12.31 -9.19
C SER A 79 2.52 13.82 -9.00
N GLU A 80 1.78 14.26 -7.99
CA GLU A 80 1.59 15.69 -7.71
C GLU A 80 2.90 16.39 -7.35
N SER A 81 3.72 15.77 -6.49
CA SER A 81 5.04 16.30 -6.13
C SER A 81 5.97 16.39 -7.33
N SER A 82 5.93 15.42 -8.23
CA SER A 82 6.70 15.45 -9.48
C SER A 82 6.25 16.58 -10.42
N LYS A 83 4.94 16.85 -10.54
CA LYS A 83 4.41 17.97 -11.34
C LYS A 83 4.91 19.30 -10.81
N ILE A 84 4.90 19.49 -9.48
CA ILE A 84 5.44 20.68 -8.84
C ILE A 84 6.91 20.84 -9.17
N ALA A 85 7.71 19.79 -9.01
CA ALA A 85 9.15 19.81 -9.30
C ALA A 85 9.43 20.10 -10.79
N VAL A 86 8.69 19.50 -11.71
CA VAL A 86 8.79 19.73 -13.17
C VAL A 86 8.54 21.20 -13.49
N ASN A 87 7.45 21.78 -12.95
CA ASN A 87 7.12 23.18 -13.19
C ASN A 87 8.23 24.13 -12.70
N TYR A 88 8.76 23.88 -11.51
CA TYR A 88 9.89 24.68 -10.98
C TYR A 88 11.18 24.50 -11.79
N ARG A 89 11.46 23.28 -12.26
CA ARG A 89 12.60 23.00 -13.13
C ARG A 89 12.51 23.76 -14.45
N GLN A 90 11.34 23.79 -15.07
CA GLN A 90 11.12 24.56 -16.30
C GLN A 90 11.37 26.06 -16.09
N ILE A 91 10.92 26.62 -14.96
CA ILE A 91 11.19 28.02 -14.60
C ILE A 91 12.70 28.25 -14.40
N GLN A 92 13.41 27.35 -13.70
CA GLN A 92 14.85 27.43 -13.53
C GLN A 92 15.60 27.44 -14.87
N MET A 93 15.24 26.51 -15.78
CA MET A 93 15.85 26.41 -17.11
C MET A 93 15.57 27.65 -17.97
N ALA A 94 14.34 28.18 -17.93
CA ALA A 94 13.97 29.43 -18.61
C ALA A 94 14.75 30.64 -18.10
N ASN A 95 15.23 30.59 -16.85
CA ASN A 95 16.12 31.62 -16.25
C ASN A 95 17.62 31.28 -16.39
N GLY A 96 17.99 30.35 -17.27
CA GLY A 96 19.37 30.04 -17.63
C GLY A 96 20.08 29.03 -16.70
N VAL A 97 19.36 28.37 -15.79
CA VAL A 97 19.92 27.29 -14.97
C VAL A 97 20.13 26.05 -15.86
N ARG A 98 21.35 25.54 -15.92
CA ARG A 98 21.68 24.29 -16.61
C ARG A 98 21.39 23.12 -15.66
N ALA A 99 20.38 22.32 -16.00
CA ALA A 99 19.99 21.15 -15.22
C ALA A 99 19.24 20.15 -16.11
N ASP A 100 19.20 18.90 -15.67
CA ASP A 100 18.48 17.86 -16.39
C ASP A 100 16.96 18.12 -16.35
N GLU A 101 16.28 17.74 -17.42
CA GLU A 101 14.83 17.77 -17.51
C GLU A 101 14.22 16.74 -16.55
N LEU A 102 13.11 17.10 -15.94
CA LEU A 102 12.34 16.21 -15.09
C LEU A 102 11.03 15.82 -15.77
N HIS A 103 10.52 14.65 -15.45
CA HIS A 103 9.29 14.12 -16.05
C HIS A 103 8.22 13.86 -14.99
N ILE A 104 6.95 14.09 -15.34
CA ILE A 104 5.83 13.81 -14.45
C ILE A 104 5.69 12.29 -14.25
N ILE A 105 5.58 11.87 -13.00
CA ILE A 105 5.30 10.49 -12.65
C ILE A 105 3.82 10.21 -12.93
N ASN A 106 3.56 9.39 -13.94
CA ASN A 106 2.21 8.94 -14.26
C ASN A 106 1.95 7.57 -13.62
N PHE A 107 0.70 7.32 -13.22
CA PHE A 107 0.29 6.04 -12.65
C PHE A 107 -1.14 5.70 -13.05
N GLU A 108 -1.46 4.40 -12.99
CA GLU A 108 -2.82 3.89 -13.10
C GLU A 108 -3.31 3.42 -11.73
N PRO A 109 -4.51 3.86 -11.30
CA PRO A 109 -5.10 3.38 -10.05
C PRO A 109 -5.40 1.89 -10.12
N LYS A 110 -5.11 1.17 -9.04
CA LYS A 110 -5.53 -0.22 -8.89
C LYS A 110 -6.95 -0.32 -8.34
N GLN A 111 -7.65 -1.38 -8.69
CA GLN A 111 -9.01 -1.65 -8.29
C GLN A 111 -9.09 -2.53 -7.05
N LYS A 112 -10.14 -2.33 -6.27
CA LYS A 112 -10.47 -3.17 -5.12
C LYS A 112 -11.02 -4.52 -5.56
N LEU A 113 -10.90 -5.53 -4.71
CA LEU A 113 -11.61 -6.79 -4.85
C LEU A 113 -13.06 -6.64 -4.38
N ASP A 114 -13.93 -7.45 -4.98
CA ASP A 114 -15.31 -7.59 -4.54
C ASP A 114 -15.40 -8.29 -3.18
N GLU A 115 -16.52 -8.08 -2.50
CA GLU A 115 -16.85 -8.77 -1.27
C GLU A 115 -16.96 -10.30 -1.49
N TYR A 116 -16.59 -11.05 -0.48
CA TYR A 116 -16.66 -12.51 -0.48
C TYR A 116 -17.48 -13.01 0.70
N THR A 117 -18.37 -13.93 0.43
CA THR A 117 -19.14 -14.65 1.45
C THR A 117 -19.12 -16.13 1.14
N ASP A 118 -19.00 -16.95 2.19
CA ASP A 118 -19.24 -18.39 2.13
C ASP A 118 -20.32 -18.71 3.15
N THR A 119 -21.42 -19.30 2.70
CA THR A 119 -22.59 -19.60 3.53
C THR A 119 -22.75 -21.11 3.78
N ALA A 120 -21.74 -21.89 3.43
CA ALA A 120 -21.79 -23.34 3.66
C ALA A 120 -21.81 -23.66 5.16
N ASP A 121 -22.74 -24.51 5.57
CA ASP A 121 -22.84 -25.00 6.95
C ASP A 121 -21.72 -25.99 7.32
N THR A 122 -21.00 -26.49 6.32
CA THR A 122 -19.87 -27.40 6.49
C THR A 122 -18.59 -26.62 6.68
N ILE A 123 -17.76 -27.07 7.61
CA ILE A 123 -16.39 -26.57 7.74
C ILE A 123 -15.50 -27.59 7.03
N ASP A 124 -14.76 -27.11 6.04
CA ASP A 124 -13.78 -27.90 5.30
C ASP A 124 -12.51 -27.06 5.14
N ILE A 125 -11.41 -27.57 5.68
CA ILE A 125 -10.09 -26.94 5.55
C ILE A 125 -9.08 -28.00 5.12
N ASN A 126 -8.39 -27.71 4.03
CA ASN A 126 -7.35 -28.54 3.47
C ASN A 126 -5.97 -28.05 3.96
N PRO A 127 -4.99 -28.92 4.24
CA PRO A 127 -3.62 -28.53 4.60
C PRO A 127 -2.94 -27.54 3.64
N GLU A 128 -3.35 -27.51 2.37
CA GLU A 128 -2.89 -26.51 1.39
C GLU A 128 -3.25 -25.06 1.77
N ALA A 129 -4.18 -24.85 2.71
CA ALA A 129 -4.47 -23.52 3.28
C ALA A 129 -3.26 -22.90 3.98
N LEU A 130 -2.25 -23.69 4.39
CA LEU A 130 -0.97 -23.22 4.91
C LEU A 130 -0.19 -22.38 3.88
N VAL A 131 -0.36 -22.65 2.60
CA VAL A 131 0.24 -21.83 1.52
C VAL A 131 -0.39 -20.43 1.53
N GLY A 132 -1.72 -20.36 1.65
CA GLY A 132 -2.44 -19.08 1.79
C GLY A 132 -2.02 -18.32 3.04
N LYS A 133 -1.89 -19.03 4.18
CA LYS A 133 -1.34 -18.46 5.42
C LYS A 133 0.05 -17.86 5.21
N GLN A 134 0.95 -18.57 4.53
CA GLN A 134 2.30 -18.08 4.26
C GLN A 134 2.31 -16.75 3.50
N PHE A 135 1.43 -16.59 2.49
CA PHE A 135 1.29 -15.32 1.78
C PHE A 135 0.78 -14.20 2.69
N ILE A 136 -0.18 -14.49 3.57
CA ILE A 136 -0.69 -13.52 4.55
C ILE A 136 0.42 -13.11 5.53
N ASP A 137 1.20 -14.07 6.04
CA ASP A 137 2.33 -13.82 6.94
C ASP A 137 3.42 -12.98 6.26
N ASN A 138 3.71 -13.23 4.99
CA ASN A 138 4.64 -12.43 4.20
C ASN A 138 4.15 -10.98 4.04
N ALA A 139 2.87 -10.78 3.73
CA ALA A 139 2.27 -9.46 3.66
C ALA A 139 2.36 -8.73 5.00
N ASN A 140 2.02 -9.41 6.09
CA ASN A 140 2.07 -8.85 7.44
C ASN A 140 3.50 -8.45 7.84
N GLY A 141 4.48 -9.33 7.59
CA GLY A 141 5.89 -9.06 7.87
C GLY A 141 6.48 -7.87 7.10
N ALA A 142 5.94 -7.56 5.92
CA ALA A 142 6.39 -6.43 5.11
C ALA A 142 5.86 -5.08 5.59
N LEU A 143 4.77 -5.03 6.38
CA LEU A 143 4.08 -3.78 6.74
C LEU A 143 4.94 -2.81 7.55
N ASP A 144 5.79 -3.28 8.46
CA ASP A 144 6.63 -2.40 9.28
C ASP A 144 7.69 -1.68 8.44
N GLY A 145 8.38 -2.42 7.57
CA GLY A 145 9.35 -1.85 6.64
C GLY A 145 8.70 -0.88 5.66
N PHE A 146 7.53 -1.24 5.13
CA PHE A 146 6.72 -0.39 4.28
C PHE A 146 6.36 0.92 5.00
N GLU A 147 5.79 0.85 6.20
CA GLU A 147 5.39 2.04 6.97
C GLU A 147 6.56 2.97 7.23
N SER A 148 7.69 2.44 7.70
CA SER A 148 8.89 3.22 7.99
C SER A 148 9.42 3.93 6.73
N PHE A 149 9.49 3.24 5.61
CA PHE A 149 9.96 3.79 4.35
C PHE A 149 9.06 4.91 3.84
N VAL A 150 7.74 4.68 3.76
CA VAL A 150 6.82 5.68 3.21
C VAL A 150 6.69 6.91 4.11
N ARG A 151 6.76 6.76 5.44
CA ARG A 151 6.79 7.90 6.38
C ARG A 151 8.05 8.74 6.19
N SER A 152 9.21 8.11 5.99
CA SER A 152 10.45 8.82 5.69
C SER A 152 10.34 9.63 4.39
N LYS A 153 9.87 9.03 3.29
CA LYS A 153 9.73 9.70 2.00
C LYS A 153 8.66 10.80 2.00
N HIS A 154 7.55 10.58 2.69
CA HIS A 154 6.54 11.61 2.91
C HIS A 154 7.15 12.83 3.65
N SER A 155 7.90 12.60 4.72
CA SER A 155 8.58 13.67 5.47
C SER A 155 9.56 14.46 4.59
N GLU A 156 10.33 13.77 3.75
CA GLU A 156 11.24 14.42 2.79
C GLU A 156 10.47 15.28 1.77
N ILE A 157 9.36 14.78 1.22
CA ILE A 157 8.49 15.53 0.32
C ILE A 157 7.96 16.80 1.02
N MET A 158 7.40 16.67 2.23
CA MET A 158 6.82 17.78 2.98
C MET A 158 7.87 18.81 3.42
N SER A 159 9.11 18.40 3.64
CA SER A 159 10.21 19.32 3.95
C SER A 159 10.70 20.12 2.74
N ASN A 160 10.45 19.67 1.54
CA ASN A 160 10.81 20.34 0.28
C ASN A 160 9.63 21.07 -0.37
N TRP A 161 8.40 20.58 -0.19
CA TRP A 161 7.16 21.29 -0.57
C TRP A 161 6.65 22.10 0.62
N LEU A 162 7.09 23.35 0.73
CA LEU A 162 6.87 24.17 1.94
C LEU A 162 5.46 24.77 2.02
N ALA A 163 4.84 25.12 0.88
CA ALA A 163 3.51 25.71 0.82
C ALA A 163 2.90 25.58 -0.58
N GLY A 164 1.59 25.68 -0.64
CA GLY A 164 0.83 25.73 -1.89
C GLY A 164 -0.45 24.91 -1.81
N PRO A 165 -1.28 24.97 -2.86
CA PRO A 165 -2.51 24.19 -2.95
C PRO A 165 -2.25 22.70 -2.78
N GLY A 166 -3.14 22.01 -2.04
CA GLY A 166 -3.09 20.56 -1.85
C GLY A 166 -2.10 20.05 -0.80
N ARG A 167 -1.17 20.89 -0.28
CA ARG A 167 -0.16 20.42 0.68
C ARG A 167 -0.77 19.91 1.99
N ASN A 168 -1.65 20.68 2.59
CA ASN A 168 -2.26 20.30 3.87
C ASN A 168 -3.21 19.11 3.71
N GLU A 169 -3.93 19.05 2.60
CA GLU A 169 -4.78 17.93 2.22
C GLU A 169 -3.96 16.65 2.03
N ALA A 170 -2.82 16.73 1.36
CA ALA A 170 -1.90 15.60 1.18
C ALA A 170 -1.32 15.10 2.52
N GLU A 171 -0.95 16.01 3.43
CA GLU A 171 -0.46 15.68 4.75
C GLU A 171 -1.54 14.99 5.61
N SER A 172 -2.75 15.58 5.66
CA SER A 172 -3.86 15.01 6.41
C SER A 172 -4.33 13.65 5.86
N ALA A 173 -4.38 13.50 4.54
CA ALA A 173 -4.72 12.23 3.89
C ALA A 173 -3.67 11.16 4.22
N PHE A 174 -2.39 11.49 4.16
CA PHE A 174 -1.32 10.56 4.52
C PHE A 174 -1.47 10.03 5.95
N ASP A 175 -1.64 10.92 6.92
CA ASP A 175 -1.81 10.54 8.32
C ASP A 175 -3.06 9.64 8.51
N SER A 176 -4.14 9.95 7.81
CA SER A 176 -5.40 9.20 7.89
C SER A 176 -5.22 7.74 7.48
N TYR A 177 -4.65 7.46 6.30
CA TYR A 177 -4.52 6.07 5.84
C TYR A 177 -3.35 5.32 6.50
N MET A 178 -2.28 6.01 6.91
CA MET A 178 -1.18 5.37 7.62
C MET A 178 -1.50 5.01 9.07
N SER A 179 -2.45 5.70 9.71
CA SER A 179 -2.88 5.39 11.08
C SER A 179 -3.49 3.98 11.23
N ASN A 180 -3.95 3.38 10.14
CA ASN A 180 -4.58 2.06 10.14
C ASN A 180 -3.62 0.88 9.95
N ILE A 181 -2.33 1.12 9.67
CA ILE A 181 -1.35 0.04 9.42
C ILE A 181 -1.27 -0.95 10.58
N LYS A 182 -1.28 -0.45 11.83
CA LYS A 182 -1.28 -1.31 13.02
C LYS A 182 -2.49 -2.24 13.05
N LYS A 183 -3.67 -1.73 12.72
CA LYS A 183 -4.90 -2.54 12.67
C LYS A 183 -4.83 -3.62 11.58
N TYR A 184 -4.23 -3.30 10.42
CA TYR A 184 -4.03 -4.30 9.37
C TYR A 184 -3.14 -5.45 9.84
N LYS A 185 -2.05 -5.15 10.54
CA LYS A 185 -1.16 -6.15 11.15
C LYS A 185 -1.90 -7.04 12.15
N GLU A 186 -2.69 -6.45 13.03
CA GLU A 186 -3.49 -7.18 14.01
C GLU A 186 -4.49 -8.12 13.31
N THR A 187 -5.22 -7.62 12.32
CA THR A 187 -6.19 -8.43 11.53
C THR A 187 -5.50 -9.59 10.83
N LEU A 188 -4.39 -9.34 10.12
CA LEU A 188 -3.68 -10.40 9.40
C LEU A 188 -3.09 -11.46 10.36
N SER A 189 -2.60 -11.05 11.53
CA SER A 189 -2.12 -11.97 12.57
C SER A 189 -3.26 -12.85 13.11
N GLU A 190 -4.44 -12.25 13.35
CA GLU A 190 -5.61 -12.98 13.82
C GLU A 190 -6.07 -14.02 12.79
N VAL A 191 -6.19 -13.64 11.52
CA VAL A 191 -6.55 -14.58 10.44
C VAL A 191 -5.54 -15.71 10.33
N SER A 192 -4.24 -15.40 10.37
CA SER A 192 -3.16 -16.39 10.33
C SER A 192 -3.27 -17.40 11.49
N ASN A 193 -3.56 -16.94 12.70
CA ASN A 193 -3.78 -17.81 13.86
C ASN A 193 -5.04 -18.67 13.71
N ASN A 194 -6.12 -18.11 13.16
CA ASN A 194 -7.37 -18.85 12.91
C ASN A 194 -7.18 -19.99 11.91
N ILE A 195 -6.39 -19.79 10.84
CA ILE A 195 -6.04 -20.87 9.90
C ILE A 195 -5.33 -22.01 10.63
N THR A 196 -4.33 -21.68 11.48
CA THR A 196 -3.59 -22.68 12.25
C THR A 196 -4.53 -23.45 13.20
N SER A 197 -5.39 -22.75 13.92
CA SER A 197 -6.34 -23.35 14.85
C SER A 197 -7.36 -24.25 14.13
N ALA A 198 -7.87 -23.81 12.98
CA ALA A 198 -8.79 -24.61 12.18
C ALA A 198 -8.13 -25.93 11.74
N LEU A 199 -6.90 -25.88 11.24
CA LEU A 199 -6.15 -27.08 10.82
C LEU A 199 -5.85 -28.02 11.97
N GLN A 200 -5.61 -27.53 13.20
CA GLN A 200 -5.37 -28.36 14.38
C GLN A 200 -6.63 -29.06 14.89
N ASN A 201 -7.79 -28.43 14.71
CA ASN A 201 -9.06 -28.96 15.21
C ASN A 201 -9.69 -30.00 14.25
N TYR A 202 -9.22 -30.07 13.02
CA TYR A 202 -9.61 -31.10 12.06
C TYR A 202 -8.46 -32.11 11.96
N ASP A 203 -8.55 -33.21 12.72
CA ASP A 203 -7.66 -34.38 12.57
C ASP A 203 -7.85 -34.97 11.15
N PHE A 204 -6.80 -34.85 10.35
CA PHE A 204 -6.71 -35.47 9.03
C PHE A 204 -6.09 -36.85 9.13
#